data_1dbe1d1504efb2d3244942b74e039b73
#
_entry.id   1dbe1d1504efb2d3244942b74e039b73
#
_cell.length_a   1.000
_cell.length_b   1.000
_cell.length_c   1.000
_cell.angle_alpha   90.00
_cell.angle_beta   90.00
_cell.angle_gamma   90.00
#
_symmetry.space_group_name_H-M   'P 1'
#
loop_
_entity.id
_entity.type
_entity.pdbx_description
1 polymer ?
#
loop_
_entity_poly.entity_id
_entity_poly.type
_entity_poly.pdbx_seq_one_letter_code
_entity_poly.pdbx_strand_id
1 'polypeptide(L)'
;MNMKREDIRNIAIIAHVDHGKTTLVDELLKQSGVFRENQEVAERVMDSNDIERERGITILSKNTAVYYKNTKINIIDTPGHADFGGEVERVLKMVNGVILLVDAFEGVMPQTKFVLRKALELDLPVIVCINKIDRPEARPDEVIDEVLELFMDLDASDEQLDCPFVYASAKSGIAVLDLSDDPENMEPLFETILDYIPAPEGDPDAGTQLLISTIDYNEYVGRIGVGKVDNGVIAVNQDLVVVNHHDPDKQKKVKIGKLYEFDGLKKVEVKEAGVGSIVAISGIPDIAIGDTICCANAPSAIPFQKISEPTIAMQFIVNDSPFAGQEGKFVTSRHIRERLFRELNTDVSLRVEESESTDSFKVSGRGELHLSVLIENMRREGYEFAVSKAEVLYKKNENGKLLEPMELAYIDVPEEFTGTVIEKLSQRKGELRNMGTANGGYTRLEFSIPSRGLIGYRGDFMTDTKGNGILNTIFDGYAPYKGDIQYRKQGSLIAFETGTAVAYGLFSAQDRGTLFIGPGEKVYAGMVIGQNGKSEDIELNVCKTKHLTNTRSSSADEALKLVPPRILSLEQAIDFIEGRTDMAAFYLAGVAATRQLAKRQMTWMRSMQDALLVDPLAPEVLDKVEGLIRSLN
;
A
#
# COMPACT_ATOMS: atom_id res chain seq x y z
N MET A 1 -7.78 -41.40 3.16
CA MET A 1 -8.37 -40.97 4.44
C MET A 1 -7.81 -39.60 4.78
N ASN A 2 -8.67 -38.63 5.04
CA ASN A 2 -8.16 -37.30 5.43
C ASN A 2 -7.31 -37.43 6.70
N MET A 3 -6.13 -36.86 6.63
CA MET A 3 -5.16 -36.81 7.72
C MET A 3 -5.02 -35.35 8.18
N LYS A 4 -5.05 -35.13 9.48
CA LYS A 4 -4.72 -33.83 10.09
C LYS A 4 -3.22 -33.73 10.34
N ARG A 5 -2.60 -32.64 9.88
CA ARG A 5 -1.17 -32.36 10.09
C ARG A 5 -1.00 -31.51 11.36
N GLU A 6 -1.06 -32.16 12.50
CA GLU A 6 -0.93 -31.48 13.82
C GLU A 6 0.39 -30.74 14.03
N ASP A 7 1.40 -31.10 13.24
CA ASP A 7 2.72 -30.49 13.22
C ASP A 7 2.80 -29.17 12.39
N ILE A 8 1.68 -28.71 11.81
CA ILE A 8 1.62 -27.49 10.98
C ILE A 8 0.42 -26.63 11.40
N ARG A 9 0.61 -25.30 11.40
CA ARG A 9 -0.44 -24.27 11.41
C ARG A 9 -0.17 -23.26 10.32
N ASN A 10 -1.17 -22.88 9.56
CA ASN A 10 -1.09 -21.86 8.51
C ASN A 10 -1.96 -20.69 8.91
N ILE A 11 -1.38 -19.52 9.14
CA ILE A 11 -2.08 -18.33 9.58
C ILE A 11 -1.78 -17.13 8.68
N ALA A 12 -2.75 -16.22 8.57
CA ALA A 12 -2.54 -14.90 8.00
C ALA A 12 -2.70 -13.84 9.08
N ILE A 13 -1.93 -12.76 9.00
CA ILE A 13 -2.08 -11.61 9.91
C ILE A 13 -2.75 -10.47 9.14
N ILE A 14 -3.92 -10.09 9.63
CA ILE A 14 -4.75 -9.00 9.13
C ILE A 14 -4.60 -7.81 10.07
N ALA A 15 -4.28 -6.65 9.55
CA ALA A 15 -4.17 -5.43 10.34
C ALA A 15 -4.41 -4.19 9.49
N HIS A 16 -4.87 -3.13 10.13
CA HIS A 16 -4.78 -1.79 9.54
C HIS A 16 -3.32 -1.32 9.49
N VAL A 17 -3.07 -0.33 8.64
CA VAL A 17 -1.77 0.35 8.59
C VAL A 17 -1.43 0.92 9.97
N ASP A 18 -0.18 0.81 10.39
CA ASP A 18 0.33 1.27 11.70
C ASP A 18 -0.22 0.54 12.95
N HIS A 19 -1.08 -0.48 12.85
CA HIS A 19 -1.50 -1.29 14.00
C HIS A 19 -0.39 -2.19 14.58
N GLY A 20 0.77 -2.26 13.91
CA GLY A 20 1.95 -2.96 14.41
C GLY A 20 2.14 -4.38 13.86
N LYS A 21 1.55 -4.68 12.70
CA LYS A 21 1.64 -6.00 12.05
C LYS A 21 3.08 -6.46 11.84
N THR A 22 3.91 -5.66 11.19
CA THR A 22 5.33 -6.00 10.95
C THR A 22 6.09 -6.19 12.25
N THR A 23 5.84 -5.35 13.25
CA THR A 23 6.46 -5.46 14.59
C THR A 23 6.07 -6.76 15.29
N LEU A 24 4.79 -7.19 15.16
CA LEU A 24 4.33 -8.46 15.72
C LEU A 24 5.04 -9.64 15.06
N VAL A 25 5.12 -9.66 13.71
CA VAL A 25 5.80 -10.74 12.98
C VAL A 25 7.28 -10.79 13.34
N ASP A 26 7.96 -9.63 13.42
CA ASP A 26 9.37 -9.56 13.81
C ASP A 26 9.58 -10.15 15.21
N GLU A 27 8.65 -9.88 16.15
CA GLU A 27 8.76 -10.38 17.51
C GLU A 27 8.49 -11.88 17.60
N LEU A 28 7.50 -12.39 16.87
CA LEU A 28 7.27 -13.83 16.74
C LEU A 28 8.49 -14.56 16.17
N LEU A 29 9.15 -13.98 15.17
CA LEU A 29 10.40 -14.51 14.59
C LEU A 29 11.54 -14.54 15.61
N LYS A 30 11.68 -13.50 16.43
CA LYS A 30 12.73 -13.43 17.47
C LYS A 30 12.52 -14.47 18.55
N GLN A 31 11.31 -14.56 19.10
CA GLN A 31 11.01 -15.45 20.22
C GLN A 31 10.90 -16.92 19.83
N SER A 32 10.67 -17.23 18.55
CA SER A 32 10.71 -18.60 18.02
C SER A 32 12.14 -19.16 17.82
N GLY A 33 13.19 -18.37 18.10
CA GLY A 33 14.58 -18.82 17.99
C GLY A 33 15.11 -18.90 16.54
N VAL A 34 14.42 -18.31 15.58
CA VAL A 34 14.88 -18.24 14.17
C VAL A 34 16.18 -17.42 14.04
N PHE A 35 16.37 -16.44 14.91
CA PHE A 35 17.58 -15.63 14.97
C PHE A 35 18.53 -16.14 16.07
N ARG A 36 19.84 -16.07 15.83
CA ARG A 36 20.84 -16.39 16.86
C ARG A 36 20.88 -15.29 17.91
N GLU A 37 21.10 -15.63 19.18
CA GLU A 37 21.10 -14.71 20.33
C GLU A 37 21.99 -13.45 20.18
N ASN A 38 22.99 -13.48 19.30
CA ASN A 38 23.92 -12.36 19.06
C ASN A 38 23.76 -11.75 17.66
N GLN A 39 22.65 -12.01 16.95
CA GLN A 39 22.44 -11.45 15.63
C GLN A 39 21.68 -10.12 15.78
N GLU A 40 22.33 -8.99 15.48
CA GLU A 40 21.63 -7.71 15.31
C GLU A 40 20.65 -7.85 14.15
N VAL A 41 19.36 -7.86 14.46
CA VAL A 41 18.28 -7.92 13.49
C VAL A 41 17.81 -6.50 13.25
N ALA A 42 17.87 -6.05 12.00
CA ALA A 42 17.29 -4.77 11.64
C ALA A 42 15.79 -4.75 11.96
N GLU A 43 15.27 -3.65 12.45
CA GLU A 43 13.82 -3.47 12.62
C GLU A 43 13.12 -3.61 11.27
N ARG A 44 11.91 -4.22 11.26
CA ARG A 44 11.10 -4.48 10.06
C ARG A 44 11.80 -5.40 9.04
N VAL A 45 12.23 -6.56 9.52
CA VAL A 45 12.92 -7.56 8.70
C VAL A 45 12.07 -8.04 7.52
N MET A 46 10.76 -8.04 7.68
CA MET A 46 9.80 -8.40 6.63
C MET A 46 9.66 -7.33 5.55
N ASP A 47 9.88 -6.05 5.84
CA ASP A 47 9.76 -4.97 4.86
C ASP A 47 11.02 -4.89 4.01
N SER A 48 11.07 -5.67 2.92
CA SER A 48 12.24 -5.75 2.03
C SER A 48 12.33 -4.60 1.03
N ASN A 49 11.24 -3.85 0.81
CA ASN A 49 11.17 -2.72 -0.10
C ASN A 49 11.32 -1.40 0.67
N ASP A 50 12.19 -0.52 0.19
CA ASP A 50 12.39 0.80 0.81
C ASP A 50 11.09 1.63 0.86
N ILE A 51 10.21 1.47 -0.14
CA ILE A 51 8.90 2.15 -0.17
C ILE A 51 7.98 1.61 0.92
N GLU A 52 7.98 0.31 1.20
CA GLU A 52 7.22 -0.28 2.32
C GLU A 52 7.69 0.30 3.64
N ARG A 53 9.02 0.40 3.85
CA ARG A 53 9.60 0.99 5.06
C ARG A 53 9.28 2.46 5.23
N GLU A 54 9.38 3.24 4.15
CA GLU A 54 9.12 4.68 4.15
C GLU A 54 7.64 5.00 4.39
N ARG A 55 6.75 4.25 3.74
CA ARG A 55 5.30 4.46 3.83
C ARG A 55 4.65 3.74 5.01
N GLY A 56 5.34 2.77 5.62
CA GLY A 56 4.82 1.96 6.72
C GLY A 56 3.70 0.99 6.29
N ILE A 57 3.63 0.63 5.00
CA ILE A 57 2.60 -0.26 4.44
C ILE A 57 3.23 -1.52 3.87
N THR A 58 2.56 -2.66 4.01
CA THR A 58 2.89 -3.88 3.27
C THR A 58 2.27 -3.80 1.87
N ILE A 59 3.08 -3.92 0.84
CA ILE A 59 2.66 -3.87 -0.57
C ILE A 59 2.47 -5.30 -1.11
N LEU A 60 3.43 -6.18 -0.84
CA LEU A 60 3.42 -7.57 -1.30
C LEU A 60 3.29 -8.54 -0.12
N SER A 61 2.49 -9.58 -0.29
CA SER A 61 2.37 -10.67 0.68
C SER A 61 3.69 -11.40 0.83
N LYS A 62 4.09 -11.67 2.06
CA LYS A 62 5.32 -12.40 2.37
C LYS A 62 5.03 -13.62 3.20
N ASN A 63 5.73 -14.70 2.90
CA ASN A 63 5.62 -15.95 3.62
C ASN A 63 6.83 -16.11 4.53
N THR A 64 6.58 -16.44 5.78
CA THR A 64 7.59 -16.83 6.75
C THR A 64 7.12 -18.02 7.55
N ALA A 65 8.03 -18.70 8.23
CA ALA A 65 7.70 -19.79 9.11
C ALA A 65 8.47 -19.68 10.43
N VAL A 66 7.78 -19.96 11.53
CA VAL A 66 8.37 -20.03 12.87
C VAL A 66 8.11 -21.41 13.46
N TYR A 67 8.92 -21.82 14.42
CA TYR A 67 8.72 -23.06 15.14
C TYR A 67 8.41 -22.76 16.59
N TYR A 68 7.30 -23.31 17.07
CA TYR A 68 6.96 -23.27 18.48
C TYR A 68 6.68 -24.68 18.98
N LYS A 69 7.38 -25.11 20.01
CA LYS A 69 7.41 -26.53 20.44
C LYS A 69 7.77 -27.43 19.22
N ASN A 70 6.90 -28.34 18.84
CA ASN A 70 7.11 -29.26 17.70
C ASN A 70 6.25 -28.87 16.48
N THR A 71 5.64 -27.69 16.47
CA THR A 71 4.75 -27.25 15.40
C THR A 71 5.39 -26.15 14.58
N LYS A 72 5.34 -26.32 13.26
CA LYS A 72 5.70 -25.29 12.27
C LYS A 72 4.50 -24.37 12.04
N ILE A 73 4.64 -23.10 12.33
CA ILE A 73 3.62 -22.08 12.09
C ILE A 73 4.05 -21.27 10.87
N ASN A 74 3.37 -21.48 9.75
CA ASN A 74 3.53 -20.64 8.57
C ASN A 74 2.71 -19.36 8.76
N ILE A 75 3.38 -18.22 8.64
CA ILE A 75 2.78 -16.90 8.79
C ILE A 75 2.82 -16.20 7.44
N ILE A 76 1.65 -15.78 6.96
CA ILE A 76 1.55 -15.00 5.74
C ILE A 76 1.19 -13.56 6.12
N ASP A 77 2.11 -12.65 5.82
CA ASP A 77 1.90 -11.22 5.98
C ASP A 77 1.03 -10.70 4.82
N THR A 78 -0.10 -10.07 5.12
CA THR A 78 -1.05 -9.59 4.13
C THR A 78 -0.97 -8.08 3.94
N PRO A 79 -1.12 -7.58 2.69
CA PRO A 79 -1.30 -6.15 2.47
C PRO A 79 -2.51 -5.60 3.23
N GLY A 80 -2.35 -4.45 3.87
CA GLY A 80 -3.44 -3.79 4.60
C GLY A 80 -4.27 -2.81 3.75
N HIS A 81 -3.84 -2.49 2.53
CA HIS A 81 -4.51 -1.48 1.68
C HIS A 81 -5.46 -2.12 0.67
N ALA A 82 -6.63 -1.49 0.45
CA ALA A 82 -7.68 -2.01 -0.43
C ALA A 82 -7.24 -2.23 -1.89
N ASP A 83 -6.28 -1.43 -2.39
CA ASP A 83 -5.73 -1.58 -3.75
C ASP A 83 -5.08 -2.95 -3.97
N PHE A 84 -4.68 -3.63 -2.88
CA PHE A 84 -4.09 -4.97 -2.89
C PHE A 84 -5.07 -6.07 -2.45
N GLY A 85 -6.37 -5.78 -2.36
CA GLY A 85 -7.41 -6.70 -1.86
C GLY A 85 -7.46 -8.07 -2.56
N GLY A 86 -7.13 -8.13 -3.84
CA GLY A 86 -7.05 -9.42 -4.53
C GLY A 86 -5.87 -10.31 -4.12
N GLU A 87 -4.81 -9.75 -3.52
CA GLU A 87 -3.75 -10.55 -2.91
C GLU A 87 -4.23 -11.15 -1.60
N VAL A 88 -5.00 -10.38 -0.83
CA VAL A 88 -5.59 -10.83 0.43
C VAL A 88 -6.48 -12.07 0.23
N GLU A 89 -7.41 -12.02 -0.74
CA GLU A 89 -8.29 -13.16 -1.02
C GLU A 89 -7.53 -14.44 -1.39
N ARG A 90 -6.41 -14.31 -2.09
CA ARG A 90 -5.56 -15.45 -2.47
C ARG A 90 -4.79 -16.03 -1.30
N VAL A 91 -4.28 -15.16 -0.44
CA VAL A 91 -3.56 -15.55 0.77
C VAL A 91 -4.49 -16.30 1.72
N LEU A 92 -5.72 -15.80 1.92
CA LEU A 92 -6.70 -16.41 2.82
C LEU A 92 -7.05 -17.87 2.43
N LYS A 93 -6.91 -18.26 1.17
CA LYS A 93 -7.08 -19.66 0.73
C LYS A 93 -5.93 -20.59 1.12
N MET A 94 -4.77 -20.04 1.47
CA MET A 94 -3.62 -20.85 1.89
C MET A 94 -3.60 -21.12 3.39
N VAL A 95 -4.40 -20.38 4.17
CA VAL A 95 -4.36 -20.44 5.63
C VAL A 95 -5.52 -21.22 6.23
N ASN A 96 -5.38 -21.60 7.47
CA ASN A 96 -6.37 -22.31 8.26
C ASN A 96 -7.03 -21.41 9.31
N GLY A 97 -6.54 -20.19 9.49
CA GLY A 97 -7.11 -19.18 10.36
C GLY A 97 -6.36 -17.86 10.26
N VAL A 98 -6.88 -16.84 10.88
CA VAL A 98 -6.36 -15.47 10.81
C VAL A 98 -6.16 -14.87 12.19
N ILE A 99 -5.16 -14.01 12.32
CA ILE A 99 -4.99 -13.10 13.47
C ILE A 99 -5.44 -11.71 13.01
N LEU A 100 -6.48 -11.22 13.65
CA LEU A 100 -6.95 -9.84 13.49
C LEU A 100 -6.24 -8.96 14.50
N LEU A 101 -5.31 -8.12 14.04
CA LEU A 101 -4.54 -7.22 14.87
C LEU A 101 -5.21 -5.84 14.93
N VAL A 102 -5.58 -5.40 16.13
CA VAL A 102 -6.26 -4.12 16.37
C VAL A 102 -5.44 -3.29 17.36
N ASP A 103 -5.27 -2.01 17.09
CA ASP A 103 -4.62 -1.06 18.01
C ASP A 103 -5.55 -0.78 19.20
N ALA A 104 -5.05 -0.92 20.42
CA ALA A 104 -5.80 -0.71 21.66
C ALA A 104 -6.33 0.72 21.86
N PHE A 105 -5.81 1.69 21.12
CA PHE A 105 -6.27 3.09 21.15
C PHE A 105 -7.13 3.44 19.94
N GLU A 106 -6.67 3.11 18.72
CA GLU A 106 -7.37 3.48 17.48
C GLU A 106 -8.64 2.66 17.26
N GLY A 107 -8.66 1.40 17.76
CA GLY A 107 -9.79 0.51 17.60
C GLY A 107 -9.94 -0.04 16.17
N VAL A 108 -11.18 -0.36 15.80
CA VAL A 108 -11.51 -0.96 14.51
C VAL A 108 -11.49 0.07 13.39
N MET A 109 -10.74 -0.20 12.33
CA MET A 109 -10.59 0.68 11.17
C MET A 109 -11.26 0.10 9.92
N PRO A 110 -11.78 0.97 8.99
CA PRO A 110 -12.58 0.51 7.85
C PRO A 110 -11.90 -0.49 6.92
N GLN A 111 -10.58 -0.42 6.75
CA GLN A 111 -9.84 -1.37 5.90
C GLN A 111 -9.88 -2.79 6.46
N THR A 112 -9.91 -2.92 7.78
CA THR A 112 -10.04 -4.20 8.48
C THR A 112 -11.35 -4.89 8.12
N LYS A 113 -12.44 -4.13 7.95
CA LYS A 113 -13.78 -4.63 7.60
C LYS A 113 -13.79 -5.46 6.31
N PHE A 114 -13.07 -5.02 5.28
CA PHE A 114 -13.00 -5.76 4.01
C PHE A 114 -12.30 -7.11 4.17
N VAL A 115 -11.12 -7.11 4.80
CA VAL A 115 -10.32 -8.34 4.92
C VAL A 115 -10.98 -9.32 5.88
N LEU A 116 -11.54 -8.83 6.99
CA LEU A 116 -12.28 -9.64 7.95
C LEU A 116 -13.51 -10.27 7.29
N ARG A 117 -14.31 -9.51 6.52
CA ARG A 117 -15.45 -10.06 5.77
C ARG A 117 -15.03 -11.25 4.91
N LYS A 118 -13.90 -11.14 4.20
CA LYS A 118 -13.40 -12.24 3.36
C LYS A 118 -12.95 -13.45 4.18
N ALA A 119 -12.38 -13.24 5.35
CA ALA A 119 -12.03 -14.32 6.24
C ALA A 119 -13.28 -15.06 6.78
N LEU A 120 -14.31 -14.30 7.18
CA LEU A 120 -15.59 -14.85 7.66
C LEU A 120 -16.37 -15.57 6.55
N GLU A 121 -16.39 -15.03 5.31
CA GLU A 121 -16.99 -15.69 4.13
C GLU A 121 -16.31 -17.05 3.80
N LEU A 122 -15.06 -17.24 4.19
CA LEU A 122 -14.29 -18.47 4.01
C LEU A 122 -14.34 -19.38 5.24
N ASP A 123 -15.16 -19.05 6.24
CA ASP A 123 -15.27 -19.79 7.52
C ASP A 123 -13.92 -19.97 8.24
N LEU A 124 -13.01 -18.99 8.11
CA LEU A 124 -11.73 -19.03 8.81
C LEU A 124 -11.88 -18.60 10.27
N PRO A 125 -11.40 -19.40 11.24
CA PRO A 125 -11.35 -18.98 12.63
C PRO A 125 -10.45 -17.74 12.80
N VAL A 126 -10.89 -16.81 13.64
CA VAL A 126 -10.25 -15.52 13.87
C VAL A 126 -9.77 -15.44 15.33
N ILE A 127 -8.49 -15.15 15.53
CA ILE A 127 -7.94 -14.74 16.83
C ILE A 127 -7.86 -13.21 16.79
N VAL A 128 -8.45 -12.55 17.76
CA VAL A 128 -8.36 -11.08 17.89
C VAL A 128 -7.18 -10.74 18.80
N CYS A 129 -6.19 -10.03 18.25
CA CYS A 129 -5.03 -9.58 19.02
C CYS A 129 -5.09 -8.05 19.19
N ILE A 130 -5.36 -7.59 20.40
CA ILE A 130 -5.40 -6.18 20.78
C ILE A 130 -3.99 -5.73 21.13
N ASN A 131 -3.37 -4.97 20.22
CA ASN A 131 -1.96 -4.59 20.31
C ASN A 131 -1.77 -3.17 20.88
N LYS A 132 -0.57 -2.91 21.36
CA LYS A 132 -0.16 -1.62 21.93
C LYS A 132 -0.86 -1.29 23.26
N ILE A 133 -1.12 -2.30 24.08
CA ILE A 133 -1.68 -2.12 25.42
C ILE A 133 -0.77 -1.31 26.36
N ASP A 134 0.50 -1.15 26.01
CA ASP A 134 1.50 -0.32 26.70
C ASP A 134 1.27 1.19 26.54
N ARG A 135 0.35 1.62 25.68
CA ARG A 135 0.03 3.04 25.52
C ARG A 135 -0.82 3.56 26.69
N PRO A 136 -0.51 4.78 27.20
CA PRO A 136 -1.30 5.38 28.28
C PRO A 136 -2.78 5.61 27.93
N GLU A 137 -3.08 5.79 26.64
CA GLU A 137 -4.41 6.05 26.11
C GLU A 137 -5.14 4.76 25.66
N ALA A 138 -4.55 3.58 25.92
CA ALA A 138 -5.15 2.31 25.54
C ALA A 138 -6.52 2.10 26.24
N ARG A 139 -7.51 1.63 25.45
CA ARG A 139 -8.89 1.37 25.88
C ARG A 139 -9.35 -0.04 25.43
N PRO A 140 -8.67 -1.11 25.88
CA PRO A 140 -8.86 -2.45 25.34
C PRO A 140 -10.31 -2.95 25.47
N ASP A 141 -11.00 -2.68 26.58
CA ASP A 141 -12.38 -3.12 26.78
C ASP A 141 -13.35 -2.51 25.76
N GLU A 142 -13.22 -1.21 25.46
CA GLU A 142 -14.03 -0.55 24.44
C GLU A 142 -13.71 -1.08 23.03
N VAL A 143 -12.45 -1.43 22.76
CA VAL A 143 -12.02 -1.98 21.48
C VAL A 143 -12.58 -3.39 21.28
N ILE A 144 -12.74 -4.19 22.33
CA ILE A 144 -13.44 -5.49 22.25
C ILE A 144 -14.87 -5.28 21.77
N ASP A 145 -15.60 -4.35 22.39
CA ASP A 145 -16.98 -4.05 22.00
C ASP A 145 -17.04 -3.62 20.53
N GLU A 146 -16.14 -2.73 20.08
CA GLU A 146 -16.05 -2.30 18.67
C GLU A 146 -15.78 -3.48 17.71
N VAL A 147 -14.93 -4.42 18.10
CA VAL A 147 -14.64 -5.61 17.30
C VAL A 147 -15.86 -6.52 17.22
N LEU A 148 -16.55 -6.77 18.33
CA LEU A 148 -17.76 -7.58 18.36
C LEU A 148 -18.90 -6.93 17.54
N GLU A 149 -19.06 -5.61 17.63
CA GLU A 149 -19.99 -4.85 16.77
C GLU A 149 -19.64 -5.02 15.28
N LEU A 150 -18.34 -4.97 14.94
CA LEU A 150 -17.89 -5.21 13.57
C LEU A 150 -18.22 -6.62 13.08
N PHE A 151 -18.04 -7.65 13.92
CA PHE A 151 -18.40 -9.03 13.57
C PHE A 151 -19.91 -9.15 13.32
N MET A 152 -20.75 -8.55 14.18
CA MET A 152 -22.20 -8.51 14.00
C MET A 152 -22.61 -7.77 12.71
N ASP A 153 -21.97 -6.65 12.42
CA ASP A 153 -22.16 -5.89 11.16
C ASP A 153 -21.81 -6.69 9.90
N LEU A 154 -20.96 -7.70 10.05
CA LEU A 154 -20.52 -8.59 8.98
C LEU A 154 -21.30 -9.89 8.91
N ASP A 155 -22.42 -10.01 9.66
CA ASP A 155 -23.27 -11.21 9.76
C ASP A 155 -22.48 -12.45 10.22
N ALA A 156 -21.53 -12.28 11.14
CA ALA A 156 -20.75 -13.38 11.71
C ALA A 156 -21.68 -14.35 12.47
N SER A 157 -21.38 -15.65 12.39
CA SER A 157 -22.09 -16.68 13.15
C SER A 157 -21.76 -16.62 14.65
N ASP A 158 -22.61 -17.25 15.49
CA ASP A 158 -22.36 -17.34 16.94
C ASP A 158 -21.01 -18.01 17.23
N GLU A 159 -20.60 -18.99 16.42
CA GLU A 159 -19.29 -19.66 16.55
C GLU A 159 -18.12 -18.73 16.21
N GLN A 160 -18.30 -17.82 15.24
CA GLN A 160 -17.31 -16.83 14.86
C GLN A 160 -17.22 -15.67 15.89
N LEU A 161 -18.32 -15.37 16.58
CA LEU A 161 -18.37 -14.40 17.68
C LEU A 161 -17.66 -14.90 18.94
N ASP A 162 -17.62 -16.22 19.18
CA ASP A 162 -16.92 -16.86 20.28
C ASP A 162 -15.40 -17.01 19.98
N CYS A 163 -14.79 -15.93 19.50
CA CYS A 163 -13.38 -15.90 19.14
C CYS A 163 -12.49 -15.52 20.35
N PRO A 164 -11.26 -16.07 20.45
CA PRO A 164 -10.34 -15.72 21.53
C PRO A 164 -9.75 -14.31 21.34
N PHE A 165 -9.61 -13.59 22.47
CA PHE A 165 -8.92 -12.32 22.55
C PHE A 165 -7.56 -12.50 23.21
N VAL A 166 -6.53 -11.87 22.64
CA VAL A 166 -5.17 -11.82 23.18
C VAL A 166 -4.76 -10.36 23.26
N TYR A 167 -4.23 -9.94 24.40
CA TYR A 167 -3.72 -8.58 24.59
C TYR A 167 -2.21 -8.59 24.42
N ALA A 168 -1.67 -7.69 23.61
CA ALA A 168 -0.26 -7.68 23.28
C ALA A 168 0.37 -6.29 23.25
N SER A 169 1.65 -6.24 23.55
CA SER A 169 2.55 -5.17 23.13
C SER A 169 3.65 -5.78 22.28
N ALA A 170 3.45 -5.77 20.97
CA ALA A 170 4.43 -6.29 20.01
C ALA A 170 5.79 -5.60 20.15
N LYS A 171 5.80 -4.30 20.52
CA LYS A 171 7.04 -3.55 20.75
C LYS A 171 7.80 -4.03 21.99
N SER A 172 7.09 -4.41 23.03
CA SER A 172 7.68 -4.92 24.28
C SER A 172 7.89 -6.43 24.26
N GLY A 173 7.38 -7.14 23.25
CA GLY A 173 7.52 -8.58 23.07
C GLY A 173 6.69 -9.40 24.05
N ILE A 174 5.53 -8.90 24.46
CA ILE A 174 4.67 -9.52 25.48
C ILE A 174 3.24 -9.73 24.96
N ALA A 175 2.60 -10.80 25.47
CA ALA A 175 1.19 -11.09 25.26
C ALA A 175 0.60 -11.69 26.53
N VAL A 176 -0.69 -11.43 26.79
CA VAL A 176 -1.45 -12.00 27.90
C VAL A 176 -2.88 -12.34 27.46
N LEU A 177 -3.53 -13.27 28.14
CA LEU A 177 -4.94 -13.60 27.92
C LEU A 177 -5.88 -12.78 28.80
N ASP A 178 -5.41 -12.33 29.96
CA ASP A 178 -6.11 -11.42 30.86
C ASP A 178 -5.17 -10.25 31.19
N LEU A 179 -5.68 -9.03 31.23
CA LEU A 179 -4.90 -7.82 31.54
C LEU A 179 -4.35 -7.81 33.00
N SER A 180 -4.87 -8.69 33.86
CA SER A 180 -4.37 -8.88 35.23
C SER A 180 -3.18 -9.85 35.34
N ASP A 181 -2.85 -10.55 34.23
CA ASP A 181 -1.72 -11.48 34.18
C ASP A 181 -0.38 -10.74 34.14
N ASP A 182 0.66 -11.36 34.71
CA ASP A 182 2.02 -10.84 34.60
C ASP A 182 2.57 -11.09 33.18
N PRO A 183 2.88 -10.05 32.39
CA PRO A 183 3.34 -10.24 31.03
C PRO A 183 4.81 -10.66 30.95
N GLU A 184 5.11 -11.83 30.40
CA GLU A 184 6.47 -12.34 30.29
C GLU A 184 7.01 -12.33 28.83
N ASN A 185 6.25 -12.89 27.92
CA ASN A 185 6.67 -13.11 26.53
C ASN A 185 5.45 -13.26 25.59
N MET A 186 5.66 -13.71 24.33
CA MET A 186 4.60 -13.95 23.35
C MET A 186 4.00 -15.37 23.40
N GLU A 187 4.38 -16.18 24.40
CA GLU A 187 3.91 -17.57 24.54
C GLU A 187 2.37 -17.69 24.58
N PRO A 188 1.61 -16.81 25.27
CA PRO A 188 0.14 -16.88 25.25
C PRO A 188 -0.46 -16.78 23.84
N LEU A 189 0.12 -15.98 22.95
CA LEU A 189 -0.33 -15.90 21.56
C LEU A 189 0.00 -17.18 20.79
N PHE A 190 1.20 -17.76 20.97
CA PHE A 190 1.56 -19.03 20.35
C PHE A 190 0.65 -20.17 20.78
N GLU A 191 0.35 -20.29 22.09
CA GLU A 191 -0.57 -21.30 22.61
C GLU A 191 -1.96 -21.12 22.01
N THR A 192 -2.49 -19.90 21.99
CA THR A 192 -3.81 -19.61 21.38
C THR A 192 -3.84 -20.03 19.91
N ILE A 193 -2.75 -19.79 19.14
CA ILE A 193 -2.67 -20.25 17.76
C ILE A 193 -2.75 -21.77 17.65
N LEU A 194 -2.05 -22.51 18.52
CA LEU A 194 -2.05 -23.97 18.48
C LEU A 194 -3.39 -24.56 18.90
N ASP A 195 -4.05 -23.96 19.87
CA ASP A 195 -5.30 -24.46 20.44
C ASP A 195 -6.53 -24.13 19.58
N TYR A 196 -6.56 -22.93 18.99
CA TYR A 196 -7.75 -22.44 18.30
C TYR A 196 -7.70 -22.61 16.78
N ILE A 197 -6.53 -22.44 16.15
CA ILE A 197 -6.42 -22.61 14.69
C ILE A 197 -6.32 -24.09 14.34
N PRO A 198 -7.22 -24.62 13.49
CA PRO A 198 -7.19 -26.03 13.12
C PRO A 198 -5.95 -26.38 12.28
N ALA A 199 -5.46 -27.59 12.48
CA ALA A 199 -4.42 -28.17 11.64
C ALA A 199 -4.93 -28.37 10.21
N PRO A 200 -4.09 -28.19 9.17
CA PRO A 200 -4.48 -28.45 7.80
C PRO A 200 -4.83 -29.93 7.59
N GLU A 201 -5.88 -30.16 6.82
CA GLU A 201 -6.40 -31.50 6.50
C GLU A 201 -6.30 -31.79 5.01
N GLY A 202 -6.05 -33.05 4.66
CA GLY A 202 -6.06 -33.53 3.28
C GLY A 202 -5.75 -35.03 3.22
N ASP A 203 -5.87 -35.61 2.04
CA ASP A 203 -5.58 -37.02 1.83
C ASP A 203 -4.15 -37.18 1.26
N PRO A 204 -3.19 -37.71 2.07
CA PRO A 204 -1.81 -37.87 1.63
C PRO A 204 -1.64 -38.94 0.54
N ASP A 205 -2.57 -39.89 0.45
CA ASP A 205 -2.54 -40.98 -0.55
C ASP A 205 -3.27 -40.60 -1.85
N ALA A 206 -3.94 -39.44 -1.89
CA ALA A 206 -4.57 -38.92 -3.10
C ALA A 206 -3.55 -38.39 -4.10
N GLY A 207 -4.01 -38.11 -5.31
CA GLY A 207 -3.19 -37.41 -6.31
C GLY A 207 -2.79 -36.02 -5.86
N THR A 208 -1.55 -35.64 -6.14
CA THR A 208 -1.04 -34.29 -5.82
C THR A 208 -2.01 -33.20 -6.27
N GLN A 209 -2.31 -32.26 -5.38
CA GLN A 209 -3.06 -31.03 -5.67
C GLN A 209 -2.41 -29.85 -4.95
N LEU A 210 -1.99 -28.85 -5.73
CA LEU A 210 -1.37 -27.62 -5.26
C LEU A 210 -1.96 -26.43 -6.01
N LEU A 211 -2.67 -25.53 -5.33
CA LEU A 211 -3.18 -24.29 -5.92
C LEU A 211 -2.10 -23.19 -5.80
N ILE A 212 -1.76 -22.58 -6.94
CA ILE A 212 -0.84 -21.42 -6.96
C ILE A 212 -1.60 -20.15 -6.57
N SER A 213 -1.25 -19.60 -5.43
CA SER A 213 -1.88 -18.41 -4.85
C SER A 213 -1.08 -17.14 -5.04
N THR A 214 0.27 -17.23 -5.04
CA THR A 214 1.16 -16.10 -5.28
C THR A 214 2.29 -16.47 -6.23
N ILE A 215 2.87 -15.47 -6.90
CA ILE A 215 4.02 -15.64 -7.77
C ILE A 215 5.15 -14.75 -7.28
N ASP A 216 6.34 -15.33 -7.25
CA ASP A 216 7.59 -14.64 -7.04
C ASP A 216 8.46 -14.80 -8.30
N TYR A 217 9.50 -14.01 -8.43
CA TYR A 217 10.40 -14.05 -9.57
C TYR A 217 11.86 -13.98 -9.12
N ASN A 218 12.67 -14.81 -9.72
CA ASN A 218 14.11 -14.78 -9.53
C ASN A 218 14.82 -14.85 -10.89
N GLU A 219 15.80 -13.99 -11.12
CA GLU A 219 16.49 -13.90 -12.41
C GLU A 219 17.17 -15.21 -12.86
N TYR A 220 17.55 -16.06 -11.91
CA TYR A 220 18.24 -17.33 -12.20
C TYR A 220 17.30 -18.51 -12.46
N VAL A 221 16.16 -18.55 -11.79
CA VAL A 221 15.22 -19.68 -11.86
C VAL A 221 13.89 -19.34 -12.53
N GLY A 222 13.70 -18.07 -12.88
CA GLY A 222 12.47 -17.56 -13.48
C GLY A 222 11.33 -17.42 -12.48
N ARG A 223 10.08 -17.64 -12.95
CA ARG A 223 8.89 -17.58 -12.10
C ARG A 223 8.88 -18.70 -11.07
N ILE A 224 8.48 -18.35 -9.86
CA ILE A 224 8.32 -19.24 -8.71
C ILE A 224 6.88 -19.15 -8.27
N GLY A 225 6.14 -20.25 -8.41
CA GLY A 225 4.76 -20.33 -7.91
C GLY A 225 4.76 -20.72 -6.44
N VAL A 226 3.98 -20.01 -5.60
CA VAL A 226 3.81 -20.32 -4.18
C VAL A 226 2.37 -20.74 -3.92
N GLY A 227 2.19 -21.80 -3.16
CA GLY A 227 0.88 -22.31 -2.83
C GLY A 227 0.91 -23.35 -1.70
N LYS A 228 -0.28 -23.77 -1.28
CA LYS A 228 -0.47 -24.81 -0.27
C LYS A 228 -0.75 -26.15 -0.96
N VAL A 229 -0.12 -27.21 -0.47
CA VAL A 229 -0.43 -28.59 -0.88
C VAL A 229 -1.73 -29.01 -0.20
N ASP A 230 -2.80 -29.14 -0.97
CA ASP A 230 -4.11 -29.52 -0.44
C ASP A 230 -4.26 -31.05 -0.32
N ASN A 231 -3.72 -31.81 -1.29
CA ASN A 231 -3.75 -33.28 -1.28
C ASN A 231 -2.46 -33.86 -1.83
N GLY A 232 -2.15 -35.08 -1.42
CA GLY A 232 -1.02 -35.86 -1.89
C GLY A 232 0.32 -35.34 -1.44
N VAL A 233 1.33 -35.69 -2.21
CA VAL A 233 2.73 -35.28 -2.02
C VAL A 233 3.26 -34.69 -3.32
N ILE A 234 3.97 -33.58 -3.22
CA ILE A 234 4.70 -32.98 -4.34
C ILE A 234 6.21 -33.22 -4.17
N ALA A 235 6.89 -33.60 -5.23
CA ALA A 235 8.33 -33.92 -5.20
C ALA A 235 9.08 -33.31 -6.37
N VAL A 236 10.38 -33.08 -6.18
CA VAL A 236 11.29 -32.62 -7.22
C VAL A 236 11.37 -33.67 -8.34
N ASN A 237 11.39 -33.21 -9.59
CA ASN A 237 11.37 -34.05 -10.81
C ASN A 237 10.08 -34.87 -11.04
N GLN A 238 9.02 -34.62 -10.28
CA GLN A 238 7.72 -35.25 -10.49
C GLN A 238 7.06 -34.74 -11.78
N ASP A 239 6.50 -35.64 -12.57
CA ASP A 239 5.72 -35.33 -13.77
C ASP A 239 4.27 -35.07 -13.38
N LEU A 240 3.80 -33.84 -13.58
CA LEU A 240 2.49 -33.33 -13.20
C LEU A 240 1.80 -32.62 -14.38
N VAL A 241 0.60 -32.19 -14.18
CA VAL A 241 -0.13 -31.32 -15.11
C VAL A 241 -0.57 -30.03 -14.43
N VAL A 242 -0.55 -28.95 -15.17
CA VAL A 242 -1.16 -27.69 -14.80
C VAL A 242 -2.55 -27.64 -15.42
N VAL A 243 -3.55 -27.35 -14.61
CA VAL A 243 -4.94 -27.12 -15.02
C VAL A 243 -5.44 -25.84 -14.36
N ASN A 244 -6.42 -25.18 -14.99
CA ASN A 244 -7.00 -23.95 -14.44
C ASN A 244 -8.51 -24.11 -14.34
N HIS A 245 -9.11 -23.68 -13.23
CA HIS A 245 -10.55 -23.78 -13.01
C HIS A 245 -11.39 -23.05 -14.07
N HIS A 246 -10.88 -21.93 -14.61
CA HIS A 246 -11.57 -21.14 -15.63
C HIS A 246 -11.30 -21.59 -17.07
N ASP A 247 -10.33 -22.49 -17.27
CA ASP A 247 -9.98 -23.07 -18.58
C ASP A 247 -9.62 -24.56 -18.42
N PRO A 248 -10.59 -25.39 -17.99
CA PRO A 248 -10.33 -26.79 -17.61
C PRO A 248 -9.88 -27.67 -18.78
N ASP A 249 -10.17 -27.28 -20.01
CA ASP A 249 -9.78 -28.02 -21.21
C ASP A 249 -8.29 -27.86 -21.55
N LYS A 250 -7.66 -26.81 -21.02
CA LYS A 250 -6.25 -26.53 -21.28
C LYS A 250 -5.37 -27.18 -20.21
N GLN A 251 -4.83 -28.34 -20.58
CA GLN A 251 -3.92 -29.08 -19.70
C GLN A 251 -2.49 -28.99 -20.24
N LYS A 252 -1.53 -28.70 -19.37
CA LYS A 252 -0.11 -28.62 -19.71
C LYS A 252 0.70 -29.57 -18.84
N LYS A 253 1.45 -30.48 -19.46
CA LYS A 253 2.40 -31.34 -18.76
C LYS A 253 3.59 -30.52 -18.30
N VAL A 254 3.96 -30.67 -17.04
CA VAL A 254 5.05 -29.95 -16.39
C VAL A 254 5.89 -30.88 -15.53
N LYS A 255 7.10 -30.43 -15.24
CA LYS A 255 8.01 -31.11 -14.33
C LYS A 255 8.52 -30.11 -13.27
N ILE A 256 8.49 -30.50 -12.01
CA ILE A 256 8.97 -29.66 -10.92
C ILE A 256 10.49 -29.60 -10.97
N GLY A 257 11.05 -28.42 -11.20
CA GLY A 257 12.50 -28.20 -11.25
C GLY A 257 13.11 -28.18 -9.86
N LYS A 258 12.61 -27.27 -9.02
CA LYS A 258 13.01 -27.15 -7.61
C LYS A 258 11.79 -26.91 -6.74
N LEU A 259 11.87 -27.41 -5.52
CA LEU A 259 10.84 -27.31 -4.50
C LEU A 259 11.46 -26.70 -3.24
N TYR A 260 10.80 -25.72 -2.65
CA TYR A 260 11.25 -25.04 -1.46
C TYR A 260 10.15 -25.00 -0.41
N GLU A 261 10.51 -25.08 0.85
CA GLU A 261 9.70 -24.68 1.99
C GLU A 261 10.27 -23.43 2.65
N PHE A 262 9.44 -22.74 3.45
CA PHE A 262 9.88 -21.57 4.21
C PHE A 262 10.42 -22.02 5.58
N ASP A 263 11.56 -21.45 5.96
CA ASP A 263 12.21 -21.60 7.26
C ASP A 263 12.72 -20.22 7.71
N GLY A 264 12.03 -19.63 8.67
CA GLY A 264 12.15 -18.20 8.91
C GLY A 264 11.83 -17.41 7.64
N LEU A 265 12.71 -16.52 7.27
CA LEU A 265 12.62 -15.71 6.04
C LEU A 265 13.24 -16.37 4.80
N LYS A 266 13.81 -17.55 4.96
CA LYS A 266 14.55 -18.22 3.88
C LYS A 266 13.71 -19.28 3.20
N LYS A 267 13.93 -19.43 1.89
CA LYS A 267 13.43 -20.57 1.11
C LYS A 267 14.49 -21.68 1.17
N VAL A 268 14.14 -22.80 1.77
CA VAL A 268 15.02 -23.97 1.92
C VAL A 268 14.61 -25.03 0.91
N GLU A 269 15.55 -25.53 0.13
CA GLU A 269 15.30 -26.56 -0.89
C GLU A 269 14.98 -27.90 -0.21
N VAL A 270 13.83 -28.49 -0.57
CA VAL A 270 13.36 -29.78 -0.06
C VAL A 270 13.16 -30.75 -1.22
N LYS A 271 13.18 -32.05 -0.94
CA LYS A 271 12.96 -33.09 -1.96
C LYS A 271 11.49 -33.34 -2.21
N GLU A 272 10.69 -33.27 -1.16
CA GLU A 272 9.25 -33.52 -1.19
C GLU A 272 8.54 -32.70 -0.10
N ALA A 273 7.25 -32.45 -0.30
CA ALA A 273 6.38 -31.79 0.67
C ALA A 273 4.98 -32.39 0.58
N GLY A 274 4.32 -32.55 1.73
CA GLY A 274 3.01 -33.16 1.84
C GLY A 274 1.90 -32.18 2.15
N VAL A 275 0.72 -32.72 2.42
CA VAL A 275 -0.50 -31.98 2.78
C VAL A 275 -0.24 -30.88 3.81
N GLY A 276 -0.82 -29.72 3.58
CA GLY A 276 -0.73 -28.57 4.49
C GLY A 276 0.55 -27.73 4.35
N SER A 277 1.61 -28.26 3.72
CA SER A 277 2.84 -27.49 3.50
C SER A 277 2.60 -26.33 2.54
N ILE A 278 3.09 -25.14 2.89
CA ILE A 278 3.20 -24.00 1.97
C ILE A 278 4.55 -24.09 1.27
N VAL A 279 4.51 -24.23 -0.04
CA VAL A 279 5.69 -24.51 -0.85
C VAL A 279 5.87 -23.47 -1.96
N ALA A 280 7.13 -23.28 -2.35
CA ALA A 280 7.51 -22.51 -3.51
C ALA A 280 8.12 -23.46 -4.56
N ILE A 281 7.63 -23.39 -5.80
CA ILE A 281 8.07 -24.28 -6.88
C ILE A 281 8.62 -23.49 -8.06
N SER A 282 9.61 -24.04 -8.74
CA SER A 282 10.18 -23.48 -9.96
C SER A 282 10.28 -24.52 -11.07
N GLY A 283 10.58 -24.07 -12.29
CA GLY A 283 10.70 -24.93 -13.47
C GLY A 283 9.50 -24.85 -14.42
N ILE A 284 8.50 -24.01 -14.12
CA ILE A 284 7.32 -23.78 -14.96
C ILE A 284 7.31 -22.30 -15.37
N PRO A 285 7.84 -21.92 -16.55
CA PRO A 285 8.07 -20.51 -16.91
C PRO A 285 6.80 -19.65 -17.01
N ASP A 286 5.69 -20.27 -17.40
CA ASP A 286 4.40 -19.61 -17.63
C ASP A 286 3.36 -19.91 -16.55
N ILE A 287 3.80 -20.35 -15.36
CA ILE A 287 2.91 -20.56 -14.24
C ILE A 287 2.16 -19.28 -13.88
N ALA A 288 0.88 -19.41 -13.63
CA ALA A 288 0.01 -18.30 -13.30
C ALA A 288 -0.71 -18.52 -11.96
N ILE A 289 -1.16 -17.44 -11.35
CA ILE A 289 -2.01 -17.52 -10.15
C ILE A 289 -3.35 -18.14 -10.55
N GLY A 290 -3.85 -19.05 -9.70
CA GLY A 290 -5.06 -19.83 -9.96
C GLY A 290 -4.82 -21.13 -10.74
N ASP A 291 -3.58 -21.36 -11.18
CA ASP A 291 -3.21 -22.66 -11.72
C ASP A 291 -3.18 -23.70 -10.59
N THR A 292 -3.76 -24.85 -10.87
CA THR A 292 -3.65 -26.02 -9.99
C THR A 292 -2.65 -27.00 -10.60
N ILE A 293 -1.64 -27.34 -9.85
CA ILE A 293 -0.70 -28.39 -10.20
C ILE A 293 -1.22 -29.70 -9.63
N CYS A 294 -1.48 -30.66 -10.50
CA CYS A 294 -2.07 -31.93 -10.09
C CYS A 294 -1.51 -33.14 -10.82
N CYS A 295 -1.87 -34.32 -10.32
CA CYS A 295 -1.53 -35.60 -10.89
C CYS A 295 -2.11 -35.74 -12.31
N ALA A 296 -1.33 -36.25 -13.26
CA ALA A 296 -1.73 -36.40 -14.65
C ALA A 296 -2.86 -37.44 -14.87
N ASN A 297 -3.01 -38.40 -13.96
CA ASN A 297 -3.99 -39.50 -14.08
C ASN A 297 -5.41 -39.08 -13.70
N ALA A 298 -5.55 -38.03 -12.87
CA ALA A 298 -6.83 -37.50 -12.42
C ALA A 298 -6.70 -35.95 -12.25
N PRO A 299 -6.64 -35.19 -13.35
CA PRO A 299 -6.55 -33.75 -13.28
C PRO A 299 -7.79 -33.15 -12.64
N SER A 300 -7.62 -32.37 -11.59
CA SER A 300 -8.72 -31.68 -10.88
C SER A 300 -8.29 -30.28 -10.48
N ALA A 301 -8.91 -29.27 -11.07
CA ALA A 301 -8.65 -27.88 -10.76
C ALA A 301 -9.35 -27.46 -9.47
N ILE A 302 -8.65 -26.81 -8.57
CA ILE A 302 -9.23 -26.22 -7.36
C ILE A 302 -9.97 -24.93 -7.75
N PRO A 303 -11.22 -24.73 -7.26
CA PRO A 303 -11.97 -23.50 -7.51
C PRO A 303 -11.21 -22.26 -7.07
N PHE A 304 -11.11 -21.30 -7.98
CA PHE A 304 -10.36 -20.09 -7.78
C PHE A 304 -11.15 -18.87 -8.25
N GLN A 305 -11.17 -17.79 -7.48
CA GLN A 305 -11.78 -16.53 -7.92
C GLN A 305 -10.86 -15.83 -8.91
N LYS A 306 -11.46 -15.38 -10.02
CA LYS A 306 -10.70 -14.64 -11.03
C LYS A 306 -10.14 -13.34 -10.44
N ILE A 307 -8.89 -13.06 -10.75
CA ILE A 307 -8.24 -11.83 -10.33
C ILE A 307 -9.07 -10.64 -10.82
N SER A 308 -9.37 -9.69 -9.92
CA SER A 308 -10.09 -8.48 -10.27
C SER A 308 -9.35 -7.72 -11.36
N GLU A 309 -10.09 -7.28 -12.38
CA GLU A 309 -9.49 -6.51 -13.48
C GLU A 309 -9.03 -5.13 -13.00
N PRO A 310 -8.02 -4.55 -13.65
CA PRO A 310 -7.62 -3.17 -13.41
C PRO A 310 -8.80 -2.20 -13.56
N THR A 311 -8.81 -1.14 -12.77
CA THR A 311 -9.85 -0.10 -12.79
C THR A 311 -9.38 1.21 -13.36
N ILE A 312 -8.07 1.48 -13.34
CA ILE A 312 -7.46 2.69 -13.88
C ILE A 312 -6.31 2.36 -14.83
N ALA A 313 -6.01 3.28 -15.73
CA ALA A 313 -4.89 3.20 -16.67
C ALA A 313 -4.18 4.53 -16.80
N MET A 314 -2.87 4.49 -17.05
CA MET A 314 -2.03 5.63 -17.38
C MET A 314 -1.16 5.30 -18.60
N GLN A 315 -0.79 6.32 -19.38
CA GLN A 315 0.25 6.18 -20.39
C GLN A 315 1.62 6.43 -19.76
N PHE A 316 2.56 5.54 -19.98
CA PHE A 316 3.98 5.70 -19.68
C PHE A 316 4.66 6.06 -20.98
N ILE A 317 5.26 7.23 -21.06
CA ILE A 317 5.72 7.85 -22.31
C ILE A 317 7.20 8.17 -22.17
N VAL A 318 7.96 7.98 -23.24
CA VAL A 318 9.34 8.44 -23.30
C VAL A 318 9.38 9.96 -23.06
N ASN A 319 10.29 10.41 -22.19
CA ASN A 319 10.48 11.84 -21.97
C ASN A 319 11.13 12.47 -23.21
N ASP A 320 10.39 13.29 -23.93
CA ASP A 320 10.81 14.04 -25.12
C ASP A 320 11.07 15.53 -24.81
N SER A 321 11.02 15.93 -23.53
CA SER A 321 11.28 17.30 -23.11
C SER A 321 12.74 17.70 -23.35
N PRO A 322 13.05 19.02 -23.42
CA PRO A 322 14.44 19.50 -23.54
C PRO A 322 15.37 19.07 -22.41
N PHE A 323 14.83 18.53 -21.31
CA PHE A 323 15.59 18.02 -20.17
C PHE A 323 15.74 16.50 -20.15
N ALA A 324 15.30 15.82 -21.21
CA ALA A 324 15.40 14.36 -21.30
C ALA A 324 16.85 13.89 -21.10
N GLY A 325 17.03 12.86 -20.26
CA GLY A 325 18.32 12.25 -19.95
C GLY A 325 19.20 13.02 -18.96
N GLN A 326 18.65 14.02 -18.25
CA GLN A 326 19.41 14.76 -17.23
C GLN A 326 19.34 14.08 -15.84
N GLU A 327 18.25 13.40 -15.53
CA GLU A 327 18.01 12.81 -14.21
C GLU A 327 18.06 11.28 -14.19
N GLY A 328 17.64 10.63 -15.29
CA GLY A 328 17.62 9.19 -15.43
C GLY A 328 18.70 8.64 -16.37
N LYS A 329 19.10 7.38 -16.14
CA LYS A 329 20.02 6.64 -17.02
C LYS A 329 19.27 5.91 -18.13
N PHE A 330 18.04 5.48 -17.84
CA PHE A 330 17.22 4.64 -18.72
C PHE A 330 16.07 5.47 -19.32
N VAL A 331 16.31 6.07 -20.48
CA VAL A 331 15.42 7.08 -21.09
C VAL A 331 14.76 6.61 -22.39
N THR A 332 15.10 5.41 -22.89
CA THR A 332 14.59 4.93 -24.19
C THR A 332 13.34 4.08 -24.05
N SER A 333 12.49 4.05 -25.09
CA SER A 333 11.29 3.20 -25.10
C SER A 333 11.61 1.73 -24.87
N ARG A 334 12.75 1.24 -25.38
CA ARG A 334 13.21 -0.11 -25.11
C ARG A 334 13.43 -0.39 -23.63
N HIS A 335 14.13 0.48 -22.92
CA HIS A 335 14.38 0.32 -21.49
C HIS A 335 13.08 0.32 -20.68
N ILE A 336 12.19 1.28 -20.98
CA ILE A 336 10.89 1.39 -20.32
C ILE A 336 10.06 0.13 -20.59
N ARG A 337 10.01 -0.33 -21.84
CA ARG A 337 9.33 -1.56 -22.23
C ARG A 337 9.83 -2.78 -21.45
N GLU A 338 11.14 -3.03 -21.50
CA GLU A 338 11.76 -4.18 -20.82
C GLU A 338 11.44 -4.16 -19.32
N ARG A 339 11.47 -2.98 -18.69
CA ARG A 339 11.15 -2.84 -17.26
C ARG A 339 9.69 -3.09 -16.95
N LEU A 340 8.76 -2.50 -17.72
CA LEU A 340 7.31 -2.70 -17.53
C LEU A 340 6.89 -4.15 -17.75
N PHE A 341 7.41 -4.80 -18.80
CA PHE A 341 7.11 -6.22 -19.04
C PHE A 341 7.77 -7.15 -18.01
N ARG A 342 8.90 -6.77 -17.43
CA ARG A 342 9.50 -7.49 -16.31
C ARG A 342 8.60 -7.46 -15.07
N GLU A 343 7.91 -6.33 -14.80
CA GLU A 343 6.98 -6.21 -13.67
C GLU A 343 5.84 -7.22 -13.75
N LEU A 344 5.35 -7.54 -14.95
CA LEU A 344 4.30 -8.55 -15.16
C LEU A 344 4.70 -9.97 -14.71
N ASN A 345 5.97 -10.21 -14.41
CA ASN A 345 6.41 -11.50 -13.86
C ASN A 345 6.03 -11.67 -12.39
N THR A 346 5.92 -10.56 -11.65
CA THR A 346 5.61 -10.53 -10.22
C THR A 346 4.23 -9.98 -9.94
N ASP A 347 3.84 -8.92 -10.64
CA ASP A 347 2.55 -8.26 -10.46
C ASP A 347 1.53 -8.71 -11.51
N VAL A 348 0.68 -9.63 -11.11
CA VAL A 348 -0.37 -10.20 -11.98
C VAL A 348 -1.61 -9.30 -12.08
N SER A 349 -1.71 -8.28 -11.24
CA SER A 349 -2.81 -7.30 -11.27
C SER A 349 -2.54 -6.14 -12.21
N LEU A 350 -1.30 -6.02 -12.67
CA LEU A 350 -0.88 -5.04 -13.65
C LEU A 350 -1.14 -5.54 -15.06
N ARG A 351 -1.54 -4.66 -15.96
CA ARG A 351 -1.62 -4.94 -17.40
C ARG A 351 -0.82 -3.90 -18.15
N VAL A 352 0.04 -4.32 -19.05
CA VAL A 352 0.85 -3.47 -19.91
C VAL A 352 0.50 -3.76 -21.35
N GLU A 353 0.09 -2.74 -22.09
CA GLU A 353 -0.26 -2.82 -23.51
C GLU A 353 0.58 -1.80 -24.28
N GLU A 354 1.08 -2.19 -25.44
CA GLU A 354 1.75 -1.26 -26.37
C GLU A 354 0.67 -0.35 -26.97
N SER A 355 0.92 0.96 -26.99
CA SER A 355 0.04 1.93 -27.62
C SER A 355 0.29 1.97 -29.15
N GLU A 356 -0.52 2.73 -29.87
CA GLU A 356 -0.29 2.97 -31.31
C GLU A 356 1.06 3.67 -31.55
N SER A 357 1.55 4.45 -30.59
CA SER A 357 2.89 5.04 -30.62
C SER A 357 3.90 4.06 -30.03
N THR A 358 5.05 3.90 -30.70
CA THR A 358 6.18 3.06 -30.22
C THR A 358 6.83 3.57 -28.93
N ASP A 359 6.55 4.82 -28.56
CA ASP A 359 7.18 5.52 -27.43
C ASP A 359 6.25 5.65 -26.22
N SER A 360 5.09 4.99 -26.25
CA SER A 360 4.13 5.01 -25.15
C SER A 360 3.56 3.61 -24.86
N PHE A 361 3.32 3.35 -23.57
CA PHE A 361 2.79 2.10 -23.04
C PHE A 361 1.60 2.39 -22.15
N LYS A 362 0.47 1.75 -22.41
CA LYS A 362 -0.69 1.83 -21.54
C LYS A 362 -0.52 0.85 -20.39
N VAL A 363 -0.40 1.39 -19.19
CA VAL A 363 -0.24 0.62 -17.96
C VAL A 363 -1.53 0.73 -17.16
N SER A 364 -2.16 -0.40 -16.87
CA SER A 364 -3.43 -0.46 -16.15
C SER A 364 -3.23 -1.16 -14.81
N GLY A 365 -3.75 -0.58 -13.74
CA GLY A 365 -3.64 -1.06 -12.37
C GLY A 365 -4.95 -0.94 -11.60
N ARG A 366 -4.95 -1.39 -10.34
CA ARG A 366 -6.15 -1.40 -9.51
C ARG A 366 -6.49 -0.05 -8.90
N GLY A 367 -5.50 0.78 -8.63
CA GLY A 367 -5.66 2.07 -7.99
C GLY A 367 -4.48 3.00 -8.22
N GLU A 368 -4.62 4.26 -7.80
CA GLU A 368 -3.56 5.28 -7.94
C GLU A 368 -2.31 4.91 -7.14
N LEU A 369 -2.47 4.37 -5.92
CA LEU A 369 -1.34 3.96 -5.08
C LEU A 369 -0.53 2.86 -5.77
N HIS A 370 -1.20 1.90 -6.41
CA HIS A 370 -0.55 0.80 -7.13
C HIS A 370 0.36 1.34 -8.26
N LEU A 371 -0.17 2.22 -9.12
CA LEU A 371 0.61 2.80 -10.21
C LEU A 371 1.69 3.76 -9.69
N SER A 372 1.45 4.52 -8.62
CA SER A 372 2.44 5.44 -8.04
C SER A 372 3.61 4.69 -7.41
N VAL A 373 3.38 3.52 -6.83
CA VAL A 373 4.46 2.64 -6.34
C VAL A 373 5.33 2.15 -7.50
N LEU A 374 4.74 1.73 -8.60
CA LEU A 374 5.48 1.32 -9.80
C LEU A 374 6.33 2.47 -10.36
N ILE A 375 5.75 3.66 -10.49
CA ILE A 375 6.45 4.87 -10.97
C ILE A 375 7.64 5.18 -10.07
N GLU A 376 7.45 5.14 -8.76
CA GLU A 376 8.50 5.47 -7.79
C GLU A 376 9.61 4.42 -7.79
N ASN A 377 9.29 3.12 -7.90
CA ASN A 377 10.28 2.06 -8.05
C ASN A 377 11.13 2.28 -9.31
N MET A 378 10.48 2.53 -10.45
CA MET A 378 11.19 2.79 -11.70
C MET A 378 12.09 4.03 -11.60
N ARG A 379 11.60 5.12 -10.98
CA ARG A 379 12.39 6.34 -10.75
C ARG A 379 13.65 6.04 -9.93
N ARG A 380 13.54 5.28 -8.83
CA ARG A 380 14.67 4.89 -7.96
C ARG A 380 15.66 3.98 -8.67
N GLU A 381 15.19 3.15 -9.58
CA GLU A 381 16.03 2.32 -10.44
C GLU A 381 16.79 3.15 -11.51
N GLY A 382 16.48 4.44 -11.67
CA GLY A 382 17.12 5.36 -12.60
C GLY A 382 16.45 5.45 -13.97
N TYR A 383 15.17 5.06 -14.06
CA TYR A 383 14.35 5.31 -15.25
C TYR A 383 13.81 6.75 -15.25
N GLU A 384 13.83 7.37 -16.42
CA GLU A 384 13.24 8.69 -16.66
C GLU A 384 12.19 8.55 -17.74
N PHE A 385 10.97 8.95 -17.45
CA PHE A 385 9.81 8.85 -18.35
C PHE A 385 8.74 9.87 -17.93
N ALA A 386 7.82 10.15 -18.84
CA ALA A 386 6.64 10.94 -18.57
C ALA A 386 5.43 10.04 -18.34
N VAL A 387 4.44 10.51 -17.60
CA VAL A 387 3.16 9.82 -17.40
C VAL A 387 2.00 10.69 -17.82
N SER A 388 0.97 10.06 -18.38
CA SER A 388 -0.28 10.76 -18.65
C SER A 388 -1.15 10.86 -17.41
N LYS A 389 -2.23 11.57 -17.55
CA LYS A 389 -3.38 11.53 -16.65
C LYS A 389 -3.86 10.09 -16.45
N ALA A 390 -4.21 9.73 -15.19
CA ALA A 390 -4.91 8.49 -14.90
C ALA A 390 -6.36 8.56 -15.42
N GLU A 391 -6.78 7.51 -16.09
CA GLU A 391 -8.13 7.37 -16.64
C GLU A 391 -8.77 6.10 -16.10
N VAL A 392 -10.06 6.16 -15.75
CA VAL A 392 -10.80 4.98 -15.33
C VAL A 392 -11.13 4.11 -16.55
N LEU A 393 -11.10 2.80 -16.34
CA LEU A 393 -11.42 1.84 -17.39
C LEU A 393 -12.94 1.58 -17.41
N TYR A 394 -13.59 2.06 -18.46
CA TYR A 394 -15.01 1.86 -18.69
C TYR A 394 -15.29 0.46 -19.26
N LYS A 395 -16.47 -0.09 -18.93
CA LYS A 395 -17.01 -1.29 -19.55
C LYS A 395 -18.30 -0.96 -20.32
N LYS A 396 -18.70 -1.86 -21.20
CA LYS A 396 -20.03 -1.80 -21.85
C LYS A 396 -20.84 -2.98 -21.38
N ASN A 397 -22.08 -2.75 -20.99
CA ASN A 397 -23.02 -3.86 -20.70
C ASN A 397 -23.51 -4.50 -22.02
N GLU A 398 -24.30 -5.57 -21.90
CA GLU A 398 -24.88 -6.31 -23.04
C GLU A 398 -25.69 -5.42 -23.99
N ASN A 399 -26.24 -4.30 -23.50
CA ASN A 399 -27.00 -3.32 -24.27
C ASN A 399 -26.13 -2.18 -24.81
N GLY A 400 -24.80 -2.28 -24.73
CA GLY A 400 -23.86 -1.28 -25.22
C GLY A 400 -23.77 0.00 -24.38
N LYS A 401 -24.46 0.08 -23.23
CA LYS A 401 -24.38 1.23 -22.32
C LYS A 401 -23.07 1.22 -21.55
N LEU A 402 -22.49 2.44 -21.39
CA LEU A 402 -21.24 2.64 -20.66
C LEU A 402 -21.44 2.39 -19.16
N LEU A 403 -20.56 1.59 -18.59
CA LEU A 403 -20.44 1.31 -17.16
C LEU A 403 -19.12 1.89 -16.66
N GLU A 404 -19.12 2.46 -15.47
CA GLU A 404 -17.94 2.97 -14.79
C GLU A 404 -17.67 2.24 -13.48
N PRO A 405 -16.40 2.12 -13.06
CA PRO A 405 -16.06 1.50 -11.78
C PRO A 405 -16.55 2.38 -10.62
N MET A 406 -17.12 1.73 -9.62
CA MET A 406 -17.65 2.36 -8.40
C MET A 406 -16.82 1.96 -7.20
N GLU A 407 -16.74 2.84 -6.24
CA GLU A 407 -16.13 2.59 -4.94
C GLU A 407 -17.10 2.91 -3.81
N LEU A 408 -17.02 2.13 -2.75
CA LEU A 408 -17.62 2.42 -1.46
C LEU A 408 -16.56 3.14 -0.62
N ALA A 409 -16.80 4.42 -0.33
CA ALA A 409 -15.89 5.24 0.46
C ALA A 409 -16.40 5.32 1.91
N TYR A 410 -15.55 4.91 2.84
CA TYR A 410 -15.72 5.05 4.28
C TYR A 410 -14.89 6.23 4.77
N ILE A 411 -15.55 7.18 5.39
CA ILE A 411 -14.96 8.47 5.73
C ILE A 411 -15.24 8.82 7.18
N ASP A 412 -14.20 8.93 7.99
CA ASP A 412 -14.31 9.39 9.36
C ASP A 412 -13.78 10.83 9.45
N VAL A 413 -14.64 11.77 9.84
CA VAL A 413 -14.30 13.19 9.93
C VAL A 413 -14.86 13.80 11.21
N PRO A 414 -14.15 14.80 11.81
CA PRO A 414 -14.73 15.61 12.86
C PRO A 414 -16.05 16.24 12.39
N GLU A 415 -17.03 16.31 13.28
CA GLU A 415 -18.40 16.78 12.97
C GLU A 415 -18.42 18.13 12.22
N GLU A 416 -17.50 19.05 12.55
CA GLU A 416 -17.38 20.37 11.91
C GLU A 416 -17.09 20.32 10.40
N PHE A 417 -16.49 19.24 9.87
CA PHE A 417 -16.14 19.10 8.45
C PHE A 417 -17.12 18.25 7.66
N THR A 418 -18.08 17.60 8.31
CA THR A 418 -19.04 16.66 7.71
C THR A 418 -19.77 17.29 6.52
N GLY A 419 -20.29 18.49 6.69
CA GLY A 419 -21.03 19.21 5.64
C GLY A 419 -20.19 19.49 4.39
N THR A 420 -18.93 19.91 4.56
CA THR A 420 -18.00 20.19 3.46
C THR A 420 -17.68 18.93 2.68
N VAL A 421 -17.45 17.82 3.37
CA VAL A 421 -17.13 16.53 2.75
C VAL A 421 -18.33 16.00 1.95
N ILE A 422 -19.53 16.05 2.51
CA ILE A 422 -20.77 15.64 1.83
C ILE A 422 -20.99 16.47 0.55
N GLU A 423 -20.83 17.78 0.64
CA GLU A 423 -21.00 18.67 -0.52
C GLU A 423 -20.01 18.32 -1.64
N LYS A 424 -18.73 18.21 -1.33
CA LYS A 424 -17.67 17.94 -2.32
C LYS A 424 -17.82 16.58 -2.98
N LEU A 425 -18.12 15.53 -2.21
CA LEU A 425 -18.34 14.19 -2.77
C LEU A 425 -19.60 14.13 -3.63
N SER A 426 -20.67 14.82 -3.24
CA SER A 426 -21.90 14.90 -4.04
C SER A 426 -21.66 15.62 -5.38
N GLN A 427 -20.86 16.70 -5.41
CA GLN A 427 -20.42 17.36 -6.65
C GLN A 427 -19.63 16.41 -7.56
N ARG A 428 -18.90 15.44 -6.97
CA ARG A 428 -18.13 14.40 -7.66
C ARG A 428 -18.97 13.13 -7.97
N LYS A 429 -20.30 13.24 -7.94
CA LYS A 429 -21.27 12.17 -8.23
C LYS A 429 -21.32 11.06 -7.17
N GLY A 430 -20.82 11.32 -5.96
CA GLY A 430 -21.00 10.45 -4.81
C GLY A 430 -22.42 10.50 -4.26
N GLU A 431 -22.92 9.37 -3.82
CA GLU A 431 -24.21 9.20 -3.16
C GLU A 431 -23.98 8.75 -1.73
N LEU A 432 -24.44 9.53 -0.76
CA LEU A 432 -24.39 9.18 0.66
C LEU A 432 -25.31 7.97 0.90
N ARG A 433 -24.75 6.87 1.39
CA ARG A 433 -25.50 5.66 1.74
C ARG A 433 -25.87 5.61 3.22
N ASN A 434 -24.91 5.97 4.07
CA ASN A 434 -25.07 5.92 5.51
C ASN A 434 -24.31 7.04 6.20
N MET A 435 -24.79 7.45 7.37
CA MET A 435 -24.13 8.43 8.24
C MET A 435 -24.39 8.04 9.69
N GLY A 436 -23.33 7.90 10.47
CA GLY A 436 -23.39 7.55 11.89
C GLY A 436 -22.39 8.35 12.72
N THR A 437 -22.52 8.28 14.02
CA THR A 437 -21.53 8.83 14.96
C THR A 437 -20.41 7.82 15.15
N ALA A 438 -19.16 8.28 15.09
CA ALA A 438 -17.98 7.50 15.45
C ALA A 438 -17.41 8.05 16.77
N ASN A 439 -16.57 7.26 17.43
CA ASN A 439 -15.99 7.64 18.72
C ASN A 439 -15.17 8.94 18.64
N GLY A 440 -15.08 9.68 19.74
CA GLY A 440 -14.24 10.88 19.83
C GLY A 440 -14.76 12.12 19.10
N GLY A 441 -16.08 12.23 18.83
CA GLY A 441 -16.67 13.39 18.15
C GLY A 441 -16.48 13.38 16.64
N TYR A 442 -16.25 12.19 16.08
CA TYR A 442 -16.20 11.97 14.63
C TYR A 442 -17.54 11.53 14.08
N THR A 443 -17.80 11.88 12.82
CA THR A 443 -18.91 11.36 12.03
C THR A 443 -18.37 10.39 11.00
N ARG A 444 -18.95 9.20 10.92
CA ARG A 444 -18.67 8.21 9.88
C ARG A 444 -19.66 8.37 8.73
N LEU A 445 -19.14 8.51 7.52
CA LEU A 445 -19.91 8.64 6.29
C LEU A 445 -19.60 7.46 5.37
N GLU A 446 -20.61 6.89 4.74
CA GLU A 446 -20.48 5.89 3.70
C GLU A 446 -21.00 6.42 2.37
N PHE A 447 -20.15 6.49 1.37
CA PHE A 447 -20.49 6.98 0.03
C PHE A 447 -20.28 5.92 -1.03
N SER A 448 -21.27 5.78 -1.95
CA SER A 448 -21.07 5.10 -3.22
C SER A 448 -20.69 6.15 -4.27
N ILE A 449 -19.47 6.08 -4.80
CA ILE A 449 -18.90 7.10 -5.66
C ILE A 449 -18.18 6.47 -6.87
N PRO A 450 -18.27 7.06 -8.09
CA PRO A 450 -17.43 6.63 -9.19
C PRO A 450 -15.95 6.76 -8.86
N SER A 451 -15.12 5.76 -9.20
CA SER A 451 -13.66 5.81 -8.93
C SER A 451 -13.02 7.08 -9.47
N ARG A 452 -13.47 7.58 -10.66
CA ARG A 452 -13.00 8.86 -11.19
C ARG A 452 -13.35 10.05 -10.29
N GLY A 453 -14.40 9.98 -9.47
CA GLY A 453 -14.77 11.03 -8.52
C GLY A 453 -13.80 11.12 -7.32
N LEU A 454 -13.09 10.05 -7.02
CA LEU A 454 -12.09 10.00 -5.95
C LEU A 454 -10.69 10.39 -6.43
N ILE A 455 -10.44 10.29 -7.75
CA ILE A 455 -9.16 10.71 -8.32
C ILE A 455 -8.86 12.15 -7.90
N GLY A 456 -7.72 12.38 -7.21
CA GLY A 456 -7.30 13.67 -6.68
C GLY A 456 -8.09 14.21 -5.49
N TYR A 457 -9.18 13.55 -5.06
CA TYR A 457 -9.95 14.01 -3.91
C TYR A 457 -9.22 13.88 -2.58
N ARG A 458 -8.28 12.94 -2.47
CA ARG A 458 -7.53 12.70 -1.24
C ARG A 458 -6.74 13.95 -0.77
N GLY A 459 -6.19 14.72 -1.69
CA GLY A 459 -5.54 16.00 -1.42
C GLY A 459 -6.52 17.07 -0.89
N ASP A 460 -7.66 17.23 -1.58
CA ASP A 460 -8.74 18.12 -1.16
C ASP A 460 -9.27 17.75 0.23
N PHE A 461 -9.52 16.46 0.45
CA PHE A 461 -10.02 15.92 1.70
C PHE A 461 -9.09 16.21 2.89
N MET A 462 -7.78 16.00 2.74
CA MET A 462 -6.81 16.34 3.79
C MET A 462 -6.80 17.83 4.13
N THR A 463 -7.05 18.67 3.13
CA THR A 463 -7.18 20.12 3.33
C THR A 463 -8.44 20.48 4.07
N ASP A 464 -9.59 19.99 3.60
CA ASP A 464 -10.90 20.30 4.15
C ASP A 464 -11.02 19.85 5.60
N THR A 465 -10.41 18.73 5.94
CA THR A 465 -10.40 18.16 7.29
C THR A 465 -9.20 18.60 8.14
N LYS A 466 -8.36 19.53 7.63
CA LYS A 466 -7.11 19.97 8.29
C LYS A 466 -6.19 18.81 8.71
N GLY A 467 -6.22 17.72 7.94
CA GLY A 467 -5.45 16.51 8.22
C GLY A 467 -6.04 15.57 9.27
N ASN A 468 -7.26 15.85 9.77
CA ASN A 468 -7.91 15.02 10.80
C ASN A 468 -8.89 13.99 10.23
N GLY A 469 -9.16 14.01 8.92
CA GLY A 469 -10.06 13.05 8.30
C GLY A 469 -9.36 11.75 7.88
N ILE A 470 -10.11 10.66 7.87
CA ILE A 470 -9.69 9.35 7.37
C ILE A 470 -10.59 9.00 6.19
N LEU A 471 -9.99 8.66 5.05
CA LEU A 471 -10.69 8.26 3.84
C LEU A 471 -10.18 6.90 3.38
N ASN A 472 -11.05 5.91 3.40
CA ASN A 472 -10.80 4.56 2.90
C ASN A 472 -11.79 4.22 1.81
N THR A 473 -11.34 3.50 0.78
CA THR A 473 -12.19 3.15 -0.36
C THR A 473 -12.05 1.67 -0.70
N ILE A 474 -13.14 1.07 -1.14
CA ILE A 474 -13.22 -0.33 -1.55
C ILE A 474 -13.95 -0.39 -2.88
N PHE A 475 -13.41 -1.13 -3.85
CA PHE A 475 -14.07 -1.34 -5.13
C PHE A 475 -15.43 -2.05 -4.97
N ASP A 476 -16.50 -1.44 -5.48
CA ASP A 476 -17.91 -1.87 -5.34
C ASP A 476 -18.54 -2.28 -6.69
N GLY A 477 -17.71 -2.72 -7.66
CA GLY A 477 -18.20 -3.18 -8.94
C GLY A 477 -18.36 -2.07 -10.00
N TYR A 478 -19.26 -2.29 -10.97
CA TYR A 478 -19.52 -1.37 -12.08
C TYR A 478 -20.97 -0.94 -12.09
N ALA A 479 -21.21 0.37 -12.27
CA ALA A 479 -22.54 0.95 -12.40
C ALA A 479 -22.64 1.82 -13.68
N PRO A 480 -23.87 2.17 -14.11
CA PRO A 480 -24.07 3.07 -15.24
C PRO A 480 -23.37 4.42 -15.04
N TYR A 481 -22.77 4.94 -16.11
CA TYR A 481 -22.08 6.23 -16.10
C TYR A 481 -22.95 7.37 -15.57
N LYS A 482 -22.47 8.09 -14.53
CA LYS A 482 -23.22 9.12 -13.78
C LYS A 482 -23.07 10.54 -14.36
N GLY A 483 -22.54 10.68 -15.58
CA GLY A 483 -22.34 12.00 -16.22
C GLY A 483 -21.02 12.66 -15.85
N ASP A 484 -20.72 13.81 -16.45
CA ASP A 484 -19.44 14.50 -16.33
C ASP A 484 -19.18 15.08 -14.94
N ILE A 485 -17.90 15.12 -14.56
CA ILE A 485 -17.37 15.77 -13.36
C ILE A 485 -16.42 16.88 -13.83
N GLN A 486 -16.59 18.09 -13.30
CA GLN A 486 -15.66 19.19 -13.59
C GLN A 486 -14.47 19.12 -12.64
N TYR A 487 -13.26 18.92 -13.20
CA TYR A 487 -12.02 18.75 -12.42
C TYR A 487 -11.19 20.03 -12.32
N ARG A 488 -11.05 20.80 -13.41
CA ARG A 488 -10.10 21.91 -13.47
C ARG A 488 -10.78 23.25 -13.19
N LYS A 489 -10.35 23.92 -12.12
CA LYS A 489 -10.84 25.27 -11.74
C LYS A 489 -9.81 26.37 -12.03
N GLN A 490 -8.53 26.05 -12.10
CA GLN A 490 -7.42 27.01 -12.20
C GLN A 490 -6.48 26.66 -13.35
N GLY A 491 -5.87 27.68 -13.96
CA GLY A 491 -4.94 27.54 -15.07
C GLY A 491 -3.52 27.25 -14.60
N SER A 492 -2.62 27.11 -15.57
CA SER A 492 -1.18 26.92 -15.35
C SER A 492 -0.41 28.22 -15.60
N LEU A 493 0.70 28.40 -14.89
CA LEU A 493 1.74 29.35 -15.21
C LEU A 493 2.79 28.62 -16.06
N ILE A 494 3.06 29.12 -17.25
CA ILE A 494 3.90 28.48 -18.26
C ILE A 494 5.11 29.36 -18.54
N ALA A 495 6.30 28.76 -18.64
CA ALA A 495 7.50 29.50 -18.98
C ALA A 495 7.47 29.93 -20.46
N PHE A 496 7.63 31.23 -20.71
CA PHE A 496 7.62 31.81 -22.06
C PHE A 496 8.88 31.47 -22.87
N GLU A 497 10.03 31.38 -22.23
CA GLU A 497 11.31 31.13 -22.91
C GLU A 497 12.18 30.12 -22.15
N THR A 498 13.13 29.54 -22.87
CA THR A 498 14.14 28.64 -22.30
C THR A 498 15.26 29.44 -21.67
N GLY A 499 15.62 29.11 -20.41
CA GLY A 499 16.68 29.81 -19.71
C GLY A 499 16.82 29.37 -18.25
N THR A 500 17.30 30.29 -17.42
CA THR A 500 17.39 30.08 -15.97
C THR A 500 16.47 31.07 -15.26
N ALA A 501 15.63 30.57 -14.37
CA ALA A 501 14.73 31.38 -13.59
C ALA A 501 15.51 32.32 -12.64
N VAL A 502 15.19 33.60 -12.66
CA VAL A 502 15.86 34.61 -11.85
C VAL A 502 14.88 35.21 -10.85
N ALA A 503 15.43 35.66 -9.69
CA ALA A 503 14.61 36.19 -8.59
C ALA A 503 13.64 37.31 -9.04
N TYR A 504 14.08 38.20 -9.92
CA TYR A 504 13.24 39.28 -10.44
C TYR A 504 12.05 38.80 -11.30
N GLY A 505 12.29 37.83 -12.18
CA GLY A 505 11.24 37.23 -12.99
C GLY A 505 10.22 36.47 -12.13
N LEU A 506 10.69 35.68 -11.16
CA LEU A 506 9.86 34.93 -10.22
C LEU A 506 9.04 35.85 -9.29
N PHE A 507 9.62 36.96 -8.84
CA PHE A 507 8.91 37.96 -8.01
C PHE A 507 7.70 38.54 -8.76
N SER A 508 7.85 38.81 -10.05
CA SER A 508 6.73 39.29 -10.88
C SER A 508 5.69 38.19 -11.19
N ALA A 509 6.13 36.95 -11.20
CA ALA A 509 5.27 35.79 -11.49
C ALA A 509 4.45 35.32 -10.28
N GLN A 510 4.96 35.47 -9.04
CA GLN A 510 4.27 35.03 -7.83
C GLN A 510 2.95 35.77 -7.57
N ASP A 511 2.78 37.00 -8.09
CA ASP A 511 1.53 37.75 -7.98
C ASP A 511 0.39 37.14 -8.84
N ARG A 512 0.73 36.27 -9.79
CA ARG A 512 -0.24 35.61 -10.69
C ARG A 512 -0.73 34.26 -10.13
N GLY A 513 0.05 33.70 -9.22
CA GLY A 513 -0.27 32.39 -8.67
C GLY A 513 0.89 31.81 -7.87
N THR A 514 0.90 30.51 -7.70
CA THR A 514 1.94 29.84 -6.92
C THR A 514 2.94 29.15 -7.83
N LEU A 515 4.21 29.37 -7.55
CA LEU A 515 5.34 28.84 -8.30
C LEU A 515 5.79 27.48 -7.75
N PHE A 516 6.25 26.60 -8.65
CA PHE A 516 6.86 25.30 -8.33
C PHE A 516 8.38 25.33 -8.42
N ILE A 517 8.95 26.39 -8.99
CA ILE A 517 10.37 26.55 -9.25
C ILE A 517 10.94 27.70 -8.42
N GLY A 518 12.23 27.59 -8.10
CA GLY A 518 13.03 28.61 -7.41
C GLY A 518 14.01 29.34 -8.30
N PRO A 519 14.69 30.36 -7.74
CA PRO A 519 15.76 31.06 -8.45
C PRO A 519 16.93 30.11 -8.76
N GLY A 520 17.48 30.22 -9.97
CA GLY A 520 18.60 29.40 -10.43
C GLY A 520 18.18 28.10 -11.13
N GLU A 521 16.91 27.73 -11.09
CA GLU A 521 16.41 26.55 -11.79
C GLU A 521 16.31 26.78 -13.30
N LYS A 522 16.64 25.77 -14.08
CA LYS A 522 16.51 25.79 -15.52
C LYS A 522 15.06 25.56 -15.92
N VAL A 523 14.60 26.32 -16.92
CA VAL A 523 13.26 26.18 -17.51
C VAL A 523 13.35 26.12 -19.02
N TYR A 524 12.37 25.52 -19.66
CA TYR A 524 12.22 25.55 -21.12
C TYR A 524 10.89 26.19 -21.52
N ALA A 525 10.81 26.73 -22.71
CA ALA A 525 9.58 27.32 -23.24
C ALA A 525 8.46 26.28 -23.28
N GLY A 526 7.31 26.58 -22.68
CA GLY A 526 6.19 25.65 -22.52
C GLY A 526 6.22 24.84 -21.21
N MET A 527 7.26 24.94 -20.39
CA MET A 527 7.33 24.27 -19.09
C MET A 527 6.28 24.84 -18.14
N VAL A 528 5.52 23.98 -17.45
CA VAL A 528 4.61 24.39 -16.39
C VAL A 528 5.45 24.71 -15.14
N ILE A 529 5.45 25.96 -14.74
CA ILE A 529 6.27 26.50 -13.65
C ILE A 529 5.48 26.89 -12.41
N GLY A 530 4.15 26.81 -12.48
CA GLY A 530 3.28 27.17 -11.37
C GLY A 530 1.80 27.01 -11.72
N GLN A 531 0.96 27.33 -10.72
CA GLN A 531 -0.50 27.36 -10.83
C GLN A 531 -0.96 28.82 -10.90
N ASN A 532 -1.82 29.13 -11.87
CA ASN A 532 -2.47 30.42 -11.95
C ASN A 532 -3.59 30.54 -10.91
N GLY A 533 -3.76 31.70 -10.32
CA GLY A 533 -4.94 31.99 -9.45
C GLY A 533 -6.27 32.09 -10.20
N LYS A 534 -6.23 32.15 -11.56
CA LYS A 534 -7.40 32.18 -12.46
C LYS A 534 -7.51 30.90 -13.28
N SER A 535 -8.63 30.71 -13.96
CA SER A 535 -8.91 29.51 -14.76
C SER A 535 -8.11 29.41 -16.08
N GLU A 536 -7.45 30.49 -16.51
CA GLU A 536 -6.72 30.56 -17.77
C GLU A 536 -5.25 30.22 -17.60
N ASP A 537 -4.66 29.55 -18.60
CA ASP A 537 -3.22 29.34 -18.69
C ASP A 537 -2.53 30.65 -19.10
N ILE A 538 -1.43 31.00 -18.48
CA ILE A 538 -0.68 32.24 -18.73
C ILE A 538 0.79 31.92 -18.94
N GLU A 539 1.35 32.44 -20.04
CA GLU A 539 2.79 32.41 -20.26
C GLU A 539 3.49 33.57 -19.55
N LEU A 540 4.54 33.28 -18.81
CA LEU A 540 5.28 34.23 -18.01
C LEU A 540 6.79 34.12 -18.27
N ASN A 541 7.46 35.26 -18.39
CA ASN A 541 8.92 35.28 -18.52
C ASN A 541 9.58 35.32 -17.13
N VAL A 542 10.02 34.17 -16.64
CA VAL A 542 10.75 34.03 -15.37
C VAL A 542 12.26 34.17 -15.49
N CYS A 543 12.77 34.24 -16.73
CA CYS A 543 14.19 34.45 -17.00
C CYS A 543 14.56 35.94 -17.10
N LYS A 544 13.57 36.85 -17.02
CA LYS A 544 13.75 38.29 -17.16
C LYS A 544 14.56 38.86 -16.02
N THR A 545 15.71 39.47 -16.35
CA THR A 545 16.57 40.22 -15.42
C THR A 545 16.09 41.66 -15.21
N LYS A 546 16.38 42.25 -14.07
CA LYS A 546 16.12 43.65 -13.82
C LYS A 546 17.05 44.49 -14.69
N HIS A 547 16.51 45.38 -15.57
CA HIS A 547 17.34 46.40 -16.22
C HIS A 547 17.87 47.38 -15.19
N LEU A 548 19.20 47.46 -15.07
CA LEU A 548 19.84 48.46 -14.26
C LEU A 548 19.66 49.83 -14.91
N THR A 549 18.85 50.72 -14.33
CA THR A 549 18.76 52.12 -14.72
C THR A 549 19.64 52.91 -13.76
N ASN A 550 20.36 53.93 -14.31
CA ASN A 550 21.25 54.79 -13.53
C ASN A 550 20.54 55.74 -12.55
N THR A 551 19.25 55.61 -12.36
CA THR A 551 18.46 56.42 -11.42
C THR A 551 18.40 55.70 -10.06
N ARG A 552 19.08 56.25 -9.04
CA ARG A 552 18.94 55.82 -7.65
C ARG A 552 17.57 56.26 -7.12
N SER A 553 16.63 55.33 -6.95
CA SER A 553 15.44 55.51 -6.15
C SER A 553 15.67 54.85 -4.78
N SER A 554 15.26 55.51 -3.71
CA SER A 554 15.41 55.02 -2.33
C SER A 554 14.64 53.74 -2.02
N SER A 555 13.77 53.30 -2.91
CA SER A 555 13.01 52.03 -2.84
C SER A 555 13.66 50.86 -3.59
N ALA A 556 14.86 51.07 -4.20
CA ALA A 556 15.52 50.07 -5.04
C ALA A 556 16.31 49.00 -4.25
N ASP A 557 16.51 49.18 -2.99
CA ASP A 557 17.33 48.31 -2.13
C ASP A 557 16.52 47.39 -1.20
N GLU A 558 15.20 47.32 -1.34
CA GLU A 558 14.42 46.29 -0.63
C GLU A 558 14.71 44.91 -1.22
N ALA A 559 15.11 44.00 -0.35
CA ALA A 559 15.31 42.60 -0.71
C ALA A 559 14.01 42.00 -1.26
N LEU A 560 14.07 41.40 -2.46
CA LEU A 560 12.93 40.71 -3.06
C LEU A 560 12.54 39.54 -2.18
N LYS A 561 11.38 39.60 -1.55
CA LYS A 561 10.80 38.49 -0.77
C LYS A 561 10.11 37.53 -1.71
N LEU A 562 10.77 36.44 -2.01
CA LEU A 562 10.15 35.32 -2.74
C LEU A 562 9.49 34.36 -1.77
N VAL A 563 8.29 33.91 -2.12
CA VAL A 563 7.66 32.80 -1.44
C VAL A 563 8.43 31.54 -1.83
N PRO A 564 8.83 30.67 -0.88
CA PRO A 564 9.53 29.44 -1.22
C PRO A 564 8.74 28.62 -2.24
N PRO A 565 9.42 28.06 -3.26
CA PRO A 565 8.74 27.19 -4.23
C PRO A 565 8.19 25.97 -3.51
N ARG A 566 7.08 25.47 -4.00
CA ARG A 566 6.48 24.27 -3.46
C ARG A 566 7.13 23.04 -4.06
N ILE A 567 7.70 22.21 -3.19
CA ILE A 567 8.15 20.87 -3.57
C ILE A 567 6.91 19.97 -3.61
N LEU A 568 6.61 19.45 -4.80
CA LEU A 568 5.52 18.54 -5.04
C LEU A 568 5.99 17.10 -4.80
N SER A 569 5.23 16.28 -4.07
CA SER A 569 5.36 14.83 -4.23
C SER A 569 4.84 14.44 -5.62
N LEU A 570 5.24 13.28 -6.13
CA LEU A 570 4.80 12.83 -7.46
C LEU A 570 3.27 12.77 -7.56
N GLU A 571 2.61 12.23 -6.54
CA GLU A 571 1.15 12.16 -6.47
C GLU A 571 0.52 13.56 -6.45
N GLN A 572 1.04 14.45 -5.64
CA GLN A 572 0.58 15.84 -5.54
C GLN A 572 0.80 16.61 -6.84
N ALA A 573 1.93 16.35 -7.54
CA ALA A 573 2.20 16.96 -8.83
C ALA A 573 1.22 16.48 -9.89
N ILE A 574 0.92 15.19 -9.94
CA ILE A 574 -0.07 14.62 -10.84
C ILE A 574 -1.46 15.21 -10.55
N ASP A 575 -1.89 15.21 -9.31
CA ASP A 575 -3.18 15.76 -8.89
C ASP A 575 -3.32 17.25 -9.24
N PHE A 576 -2.23 17.99 -9.12
CA PHE A 576 -2.21 19.39 -9.45
C PHE A 576 -2.30 19.65 -10.97
N ILE A 577 -1.44 19.00 -11.77
CA ILE A 577 -1.41 19.16 -13.24
C ILE A 577 -2.76 18.79 -13.86
N GLU A 578 -3.45 17.83 -13.28
CA GLU A 578 -4.77 17.40 -13.74
C GLU A 578 -5.93 18.28 -13.22
N GLY A 579 -5.62 19.30 -12.42
CA GLY A 579 -6.61 20.20 -11.85
C GLY A 579 -7.55 19.55 -10.84
N ARG A 580 -7.11 18.47 -10.21
CA ARG A 580 -7.88 17.71 -9.23
C ARG A 580 -7.82 18.31 -7.83
N THR A 581 -6.82 19.13 -7.55
CA THR A 581 -6.66 19.82 -6.27
C THR A 581 -6.42 21.31 -6.49
N ASP A 582 -6.98 22.13 -5.61
CA ASP A 582 -6.63 23.55 -5.57
C ASP A 582 -5.34 23.75 -4.76
N MET A 583 -4.80 24.96 -4.87
CA MET A 583 -3.52 25.28 -4.26
C MET A 583 -3.54 25.28 -2.72
N ALA A 584 -4.66 25.62 -2.09
CA ALA A 584 -4.77 25.60 -0.64
C ALA A 584 -4.80 24.16 -0.11
N ALA A 585 -5.53 23.28 -0.80
CA ALA A 585 -5.59 21.84 -0.54
C ALA A 585 -4.22 21.19 -0.67
N PHE A 586 -3.51 21.52 -1.73
CA PHE A 586 -2.17 21.06 -1.98
C PHE A 586 -1.17 21.48 -0.88
N TYR A 587 -1.26 22.75 -0.41
CA TYR A 587 -0.40 23.24 0.69
C TYR A 587 -0.62 22.47 2.00
N LEU A 588 -1.87 22.23 2.35
CA LEU A 588 -2.20 21.56 3.59
C LEU A 588 -1.85 20.07 3.53
N ALA A 589 -1.99 19.43 2.37
CA ALA A 589 -1.49 18.07 2.16
C ALA A 589 0.04 17.99 2.34
N GLY A 590 0.80 18.94 1.78
CA GLY A 590 2.24 19.07 1.99
C GLY A 590 2.61 19.32 3.46
N VAL A 591 1.85 20.19 4.15
CA VAL A 591 2.04 20.45 5.59
C VAL A 591 1.68 19.24 6.43
N ALA A 592 0.60 18.53 6.09
CA ALA A 592 0.22 17.29 6.78
C ALA A 592 1.26 16.19 6.60
N ALA A 593 1.75 15.97 5.37
CA ALA A 593 2.84 15.04 5.09
C ALA A 593 4.13 15.41 5.84
N THR A 594 4.47 16.71 5.90
CA THR A 594 5.61 17.20 6.65
C THR A 594 5.43 17.01 8.17
N ARG A 595 4.22 17.23 8.70
CA ARG A 595 3.89 16.97 10.12
C ARG A 595 3.97 15.48 10.45
N GLN A 596 3.49 14.60 9.57
CA GLN A 596 3.62 13.15 9.74
C GLN A 596 5.08 12.72 9.72
N LEU A 597 5.88 13.26 8.78
CA LEU A 597 7.33 13.03 8.74
C LEU A 597 8.00 13.54 10.02
N ALA A 598 7.68 14.74 10.47
CA ALA A 598 8.20 15.31 11.71
C ALA A 598 7.77 14.49 12.94
N LYS A 599 6.52 13.99 12.99
CA LYS A 599 6.04 13.10 14.05
C LYS A 599 6.82 11.78 14.08
N ARG A 600 7.09 11.17 12.90
CA ARG A 600 7.93 9.96 12.79
C ARG A 600 9.38 10.23 13.22
N GLN A 601 9.97 11.35 12.78
CA GLN A 601 11.32 11.77 13.20
C GLN A 601 11.38 12.04 14.71
N MET A 602 10.37 12.69 15.29
CA MET A 602 10.28 12.90 16.75
C MET A 602 10.11 11.58 17.51
N THR A 603 9.35 10.64 16.98
CA THR A 603 9.21 9.30 17.56
C THR A 603 10.53 8.54 17.49
N TRP A 604 11.21 8.60 16.35
CA TRP A 604 12.54 8.02 16.18
C TRP A 604 13.59 8.67 17.12
N MET A 605 13.63 10.01 17.19
CA MET A 605 14.51 10.70 18.12
C MET A 605 14.23 10.39 19.60
N ARG A 606 12.96 10.18 19.98
CA ARG A 606 12.58 9.75 21.34
C ARG A 606 13.00 8.31 21.63
N SER A 607 13.18 7.47 20.63
CA SER A 607 13.70 6.11 20.80
C SER A 607 15.22 6.05 21.01
N MET A 608 15.94 7.15 20.75
CA MET A 608 17.37 7.25 21.02
C MET A 608 17.60 7.53 22.51
N GLN A 609 18.17 6.58 23.23
CA GLN A 609 18.40 6.67 24.68
C GLN A 609 19.31 7.83 25.11
N ASP A 610 20.14 8.34 24.18
CA ASP A 610 21.11 9.41 24.43
C ASP A 610 20.80 10.73 23.69
N ALA A 611 19.58 10.88 23.15
CA ALA A 611 19.21 12.09 22.42
C ALA A 611 18.83 13.22 23.38
N LEU A 612 19.55 14.31 23.34
CA LEU A 612 19.22 15.53 24.06
C LEU A 612 18.24 16.38 23.26
N LEU A 613 17.00 16.49 23.74
CA LEU A 613 15.98 17.36 23.15
C LEU A 613 16.23 18.81 23.57
N VAL A 614 16.52 19.67 22.60
CA VAL A 614 16.70 21.10 22.80
C VAL A 614 15.58 21.85 22.07
N ASP A 615 14.92 22.78 22.75
CA ASP A 615 13.97 23.68 22.10
C ASP A 615 14.74 24.66 21.21
N PRO A 616 14.60 24.60 19.85
CA PRO A 616 15.35 25.46 18.94
C PRO A 616 14.98 26.95 19.05
N LEU A 617 13.88 27.28 19.73
CA LEU A 617 13.39 28.64 19.94
C LEU A 617 13.76 29.19 21.32
N ALA A 618 14.40 28.39 22.18
CA ALA A 618 14.83 28.84 23.49
C ALA A 618 16.05 29.79 23.35
N PRO A 619 16.07 30.95 24.05
CA PRO A 619 17.14 31.92 23.94
C PRO A 619 18.54 31.38 24.25
N GLU A 620 18.63 30.30 25.04
CA GLU A 620 19.87 29.68 25.52
C GLU A 620 20.32 28.46 24.73
N VAL A 621 19.64 28.16 23.58
CA VAL A 621 19.87 26.92 22.84
C VAL A 621 21.28 26.79 22.30
N LEU A 622 21.83 27.90 21.79
CA LEU A 622 23.19 27.95 21.23
C LEU A 622 24.25 27.65 22.30
N ASP A 623 24.14 28.26 23.50
CA ASP A 623 25.08 28.05 24.60
C ASP A 623 25.04 26.59 25.12
N LYS A 624 23.84 25.97 25.14
CA LYS A 624 23.68 24.55 25.50
C LYS A 624 24.30 23.61 24.46
N VAL A 625 24.12 23.89 23.18
CA VAL A 625 24.69 23.09 22.09
C VAL A 625 26.21 23.24 22.05
N GLU A 626 26.75 24.48 22.20
CA GLU A 626 28.17 24.68 22.28
C GLU A 626 28.80 24.00 23.52
N GLY A 627 28.14 24.06 24.68
CA GLY A 627 28.58 23.37 25.90
C GLY A 627 28.68 21.86 25.72
N LEU A 628 27.70 21.26 25.02
CA LEU A 628 27.68 19.82 24.67
C LEU A 628 28.81 19.45 23.71
N ILE A 629 28.99 20.20 22.62
CA ILE A 629 30.07 19.96 21.65
C ILE A 629 31.44 20.04 22.31
N ARG A 630 31.62 20.97 23.24
CA ARG A 630 32.87 21.09 24.00
C ARG A 630 33.08 19.95 25.01
N SER A 631 32.03 19.30 25.48
CA SER A 631 32.11 18.13 26.41
C SER A 631 32.38 16.80 25.70
N LEU A 632 32.20 16.75 24.37
CA LEU A 632 32.42 15.56 23.53
C LEU A 632 33.84 15.54 22.91
N ASN A 633 34.59 16.67 22.99
CA ASN A 633 36.02 16.79 22.66
C ASN A 633 36.86 16.76 23.93
#